data_5c6099df7cd0af87fbbf3157042ad640
#
_entry.id   5c6099df7cd0af87fbbf3157042ad640
#
_cell.length_a   1.000
_cell.length_b   1.000
_cell.length_c   1.000
_cell.angle_alpha   90.00
_cell.angle_beta   90.00
_cell.angle_gamma   90.00
#
_symmetry.space_group_name_H-M   'P 1'
#
loop_
_entity.id
_entity.type
_entity.pdbx_description
1 polymer ?
#
loop_
_entity_poly.entity_id
_entity_poly.type
_entity_poly.pdbx_seq_one_letter_code
_entity_poly.pdbx_strand_id
1 'polypeptide(L)'
;IVSSPTGSTAYALSAGGPIMYPSLNAFVLIPMFPHSLTNRPLVVPADGEIRIVLGKEKDLQAKVSFDSHLEFQIGSGDSLLINKKKEKLMLVHPPNYSFFEACRSKLDWASRTAAD
;
A
#
# COMPACT_ATOMS: atom_id res chain seq x y z
N ILE A 1 -1.04 6.62 -1.60
CA ILE A 1 -1.45 5.20 -1.58
C ILE A 1 -1.47 4.72 -0.15
N VAL A 2 -2.50 3.97 0.24
CA VAL A 2 -2.53 3.18 1.48
C VAL A 2 -2.62 1.72 1.08
N SER A 3 -1.75 0.89 1.62
CA SER A 3 -1.67 -0.52 1.22
C SER A 3 -1.50 -1.45 2.41
N SER A 4 -2.10 -2.64 2.29
CA SER A 4 -1.82 -3.79 3.15
C SER A 4 -0.46 -4.41 2.80
N PRO A 5 0.09 -5.32 3.65
CA PRO A 5 1.30 -6.06 3.30
C PRO A 5 1.18 -6.82 1.98
N THR A 6 0.06 -7.49 1.74
CA THR A 6 -0.17 -8.19 0.46
C THR A 6 -0.14 -7.23 -0.73
N GLY A 7 -0.75 -6.06 -0.62
CA GLY A 7 -0.75 -5.05 -1.67
C GLY A 7 0.57 -4.30 -1.82
N SER A 8 1.50 -4.44 -0.88
CA SER A 8 2.79 -3.72 -0.91
C SER A 8 3.67 -4.08 -2.11
N THR A 9 3.47 -5.26 -2.68
CA THR A 9 4.19 -5.74 -3.87
C THR A 9 3.50 -5.41 -5.20
N ALA A 10 2.38 -4.67 -5.16
CA ALA A 10 1.63 -4.22 -6.33
C ALA A 10 1.94 -2.75 -6.65
N TYR A 11 0.92 -1.92 -6.79
CA TYR A 11 1.09 -0.52 -7.16
C TYR A 11 1.90 0.29 -6.14
N ALA A 12 1.77 -0.05 -4.85
CA ALA A 12 2.57 0.55 -3.78
C ALA A 12 4.08 0.37 -3.99
N LEU A 13 4.50 -0.79 -4.50
CA LEU A 13 5.91 -1.04 -4.83
C LEU A 13 6.40 -0.11 -5.94
N SER A 14 5.61 0.05 -7.00
CA SER A 14 5.93 0.96 -8.11
C SER A 14 6.04 2.41 -7.66
N ALA A 15 5.33 2.79 -6.62
CA ALA A 15 5.38 4.12 -6.01
C ALA A 15 6.54 4.31 -5.02
N GLY A 16 7.42 3.34 -4.88
CA GLY A 16 8.60 3.41 -4.01
C GLY A 16 8.37 2.93 -2.58
N GLY A 17 7.27 2.23 -2.32
CA GLY A 17 7.00 1.64 -1.02
C GLY A 17 7.84 0.39 -0.73
N PRO A 18 8.02 0.04 0.54
CA PRO A 18 8.74 -1.17 0.92
C PRO A 18 7.93 -2.43 0.64
N ILE A 19 8.61 -3.53 0.37
CA ILE A 19 8.01 -4.86 0.39
C ILE A 19 7.75 -5.22 1.85
N MET A 20 6.49 -5.54 2.18
CA MET A 20 6.10 -5.90 3.52
C MET A 20 5.80 -7.39 3.62
N TYR A 21 6.34 -8.04 4.64
CA TYR A 21 6.07 -9.46 4.88
C TYR A 21 4.56 -9.67 5.14
N PRO A 22 3.92 -10.69 4.52
CA PRO A 22 2.46 -10.83 4.55
C PRO A 22 1.82 -10.95 5.92
N SER A 23 2.53 -11.46 6.92
CA SER A 23 2.00 -11.62 8.28
C SER A 23 2.07 -10.37 9.15
N LEU A 24 2.67 -9.28 8.66
CA LEU A 24 2.75 -8.05 9.43
C LEU A 24 1.37 -7.41 9.62
N ASN A 25 1.09 -7.01 10.86
CA ASN A 25 -0.13 -6.26 11.19
C ASN A 25 0.11 -4.77 11.01
N ALA A 26 0.25 -4.34 9.77
CA ALA A 26 0.62 -2.97 9.44
C ALA A 26 -0.01 -2.52 8.12
N PHE A 27 -0.09 -1.19 7.95
CA PHE A 27 -0.35 -0.53 6.68
C PHE A 27 0.86 0.30 6.29
N VAL A 28 1.05 0.50 5.00
CA VAL A 28 2.01 1.48 4.48
C VAL A 28 1.26 2.64 3.82
N LEU A 29 1.66 3.85 4.16
CA LEU A 29 1.19 5.08 3.55
C LEU A 29 2.29 5.63 2.65
N ILE A 30 1.98 5.82 1.37
CA ILE A 30 2.96 6.26 0.38
C ILE A 30 2.46 7.55 -0.25
N PRO A 31 3.09 8.70 0.06
CA PRO A 31 2.79 9.94 -0.64
C PRO A 31 3.28 9.84 -2.08
N MET A 32 2.40 10.16 -3.02
CA MET A 32 2.73 10.20 -4.43
C MET A 32 2.97 11.64 -4.87
N PHE A 33 4.07 11.86 -5.59
CA PHE A 33 4.44 13.20 -6.08
C PHE A 33 4.40 14.28 -4.99
N PRO A 34 5.01 14.04 -3.81
CA PRO A 34 5.00 15.04 -2.76
C PRO A 34 5.82 16.26 -3.17
N HIS A 35 5.39 17.44 -2.76
CA HIS A 35 6.17 18.67 -2.96
C HIS A 35 7.47 18.71 -2.17
N SER A 36 7.55 17.89 -1.11
CA SER A 36 8.75 17.77 -0.28
C SER A 36 9.49 16.47 -0.59
N LEU A 37 10.79 16.56 -0.89
CA LEU A 37 11.65 15.42 -1.08
C LEU A 37 11.89 14.60 0.20
N THR A 38 11.48 15.12 1.36
CA THR A 38 11.60 14.46 2.66
C THR A 38 10.44 13.53 3.00
N ASN A 39 9.34 13.60 2.25
CA ASN A 39 8.19 12.72 2.46
C ASN A 39 8.51 11.30 2.02
N ARG A 40 8.62 10.43 3.00
CA ARG A 40 8.91 9.02 2.78
C ARG A 40 7.69 8.16 3.07
N PRO A 41 7.62 6.94 2.50
CA PRO A 41 6.62 5.97 2.92
C PRO A 41 6.66 5.75 4.44
N LEU A 42 5.47 5.70 5.04
CA LEU A 42 5.31 5.51 6.47
C LEU A 42 4.57 4.20 6.74
N VAL A 43 5.16 3.35 7.57
CA VAL A 43 4.53 2.11 8.02
C VAL A 43 3.89 2.36 9.40
N VAL A 44 2.62 2.03 9.52
CA VAL A 44 1.84 2.21 10.76
C VAL A 44 1.16 0.91 11.18
N PRO A 45 0.88 0.72 12.48
CA PRO A 45 0.09 -0.42 12.94
C PRO A 45 -1.31 -0.43 12.29
N ALA A 46 -1.80 -1.62 11.92
CA ALA A 46 -3.10 -1.77 11.28
C ALA A 46 -4.27 -1.84 12.27
N ASP A 47 -4.02 -1.81 13.57
CA ASP A 47 -5.07 -1.84 14.60
C ASP A 47 -5.76 -0.47 14.80
N GLY A 48 -5.15 0.58 14.31
CA GLY A 48 -5.70 1.93 14.37
C GLY A 48 -6.56 2.29 13.17
N GLU A 49 -7.20 3.44 13.26
CA GLU A 49 -7.91 4.06 12.15
C GLU A 49 -7.00 5.11 11.48
N ILE A 50 -6.93 5.06 10.16
CA ILE A 50 -6.28 6.10 9.36
C ILE A 50 -7.38 7.01 8.84
N ARG A 51 -7.27 8.29 9.12
CA ARG A 51 -8.18 9.31 8.61
C ARG A 51 -7.43 10.23 7.66
N ILE A 52 -7.90 10.28 6.43
CA ILE A 52 -7.41 11.22 5.42
C ILE A 52 -8.48 12.27 5.19
N VAL A 53 -8.14 13.53 5.43
CA VAL A 53 -9.05 14.65 5.27
C VAL A 53 -8.64 15.46 4.06
N LEU A 54 -9.58 15.70 3.15
CA LEU A 54 -9.36 16.60 2.04
C LEU A 54 -9.45 18.04 2.55
N GLY A 55 -8.49 18.88 2.18
CA GLY A 55 -8.44 20.28 2.61
C GLY A 55 -9.72 21.03 2.31
N LYS A 56 -9.93 22.16 3.00
CA LYS A 56 -11.14 22.99 2.83
C LYS A 56 -10.99 24.09 1.76
N GLU A 57 -10.09 23.91 0.83
CA GLU A 57 -9.94 24.83 -0.27
C GLU A 57 -11.17 24.81 -1.17
N LYS A 58 -11.54 26.00 -1.68
CA LYS A 58 -12.69 26.12 -2.57
C LYS A 58 -12.49 25.26 -3.84
N ASP A 59 -13.55 24.54 -4.21
CA ASP A 59 -13.59 23.70 -5.41
C ASP A 59 -12.56 22.55 -5.45
N LEU A 60 -11.99 22.18 -4.29
CA LEU A 60 -11.09 21.05 -4.19
C LEU A 60 -11.85 19.75 -4.39
N GLN A 61 -11.41 18.92 -5.32
CA GLN A 61 -11.93 17.60 -5.60
C GLN A 61 -10.80 16.58 -5.68
N ALA A 62 -11.06 15.37 -5.23
CA ALA A 62 -10.13 14.26 -5.34
C ALA A 62 -10.88 12.98 -5.73
N LYS A 63 -10.16 12.06 -6.34
CA LYS A 63 -10.65 10.74 -6.69
C LYS A 63 -10.03 9.72 -5.74
N VAL A 64 -10.85 8.84 -5.20
CA VAL A 64 -10.42 7.70 -4.39
C VAL A 64 -10.67 6.43 -5.18
N SER A 65 -9.62 5.63 -5.36
CA SER A 65 -9.69 4.35 -6.08
C SER A 65 -9.39 3.19 -5.15
N PHE A 66 -10.18 2.13 -5.25
CA PHE A 66 -10.01 0.89 -4.51
C PHE A 66 -9.61 -0.22 -5.47
N ASP A 67 -8.37 -0.68 -5.42
CA ASP A 67 -7.82 -1.76 -6.25
C ASP A 67 -8.12 -1.58 -7.75
N SER A 68 -8.15 -0.35 -8.23
CA SER A 68 -8.47 0.03 -9.62
C SER A 68 -9.86 -0.39 -10.13
N HIS A 69 -10.72 -0.92 -9.27
CA HIS A 69 -12.05 -1.38 -9.65
C HIS A 69 -13.17 -0.43 -9.26
N LEU A 70 -13.04 0.21 -8.13
CA LEU A 70 -14.05 1.10 -7.57
C LEU A 70 -13.46 2.49 -7.42
N GLU A 71 -14.18 3.50 -7.90
CA GLU A 71 -13.74 4.88 -7.81
C GLU A 71 -14.84 5.75 -7.21
N PHE A 72 -14.45 6.65 -6.31
CA PHE A 72 -15.35 7.66 -5.74
C PHE A 72 -14.71 9.04 -5.86
N GLN A 73 -15.55 10.03 -6.04
CA GLN A 73 -15.12 11.42 -5.91
C GLN A 73 -15.45 11.93 -4.52
N ILE A 74 -14.52 12.67 -3.94
CA ILE A 74 -14.69 13.37 -2.67
C ILE A 74 -14.36 14.82 -2.86
N GLY A 75 -15.01 15.67 -2.09
CA GLY A 75 -14.88 17.12 -2.18
C GLY A 75 -14.21 17.73 -0.95
N SER A 76 -14.08 19.04 -1.01
CA SER A 76 -13.50 19.85 0.05
C SER A 76 -14.10 19.53 1.42
N GLY A 77 -13.27 19.23 2.39
CA GLY A 77 -13.66 18.90 3.77
C GLY A 77 -14.12 17.47 4.00
N ASP A 78 -14.26 16.66 2.94
CA ASP A 78 -14.58 15.24 3.10
C ASP A 78 -13.43 14.47 3.73
N SER A 79 -13.76 13.38 4.37
CA SER A 79 -12.77 12.51 4.99
C SER A 79 -12.94 11.06 4.57
N LEU A 80 -11.83 10.37 4.43
CA LEU A 80 -11.74 8.95 4.16
C LEU A 80 -11.24 8.26 5.43
N LEU A 81 -11.98 7.26 5.90
CA LEU A 81 -11.61 6.44 7.04
C LEU A 81 -11.17 5.07 6.56
N ILE A 82 -9.98 4.64 6.98
CA ILE A 82 -9.40 3.36 6.62
C ILE A 82 -9.12 2.58 7.88
N ASN A 83 -9.65 1.38 7.96
CA ASN A 83 -9.38 0.45 9.05
C ASN A 83 -9.32 -0.99 8.54
N LYS A 84 -8.68 -1.83 9.33
CA LYS A 84 -8.59 -3.25 9.02
C LYS A 84 -9.89 -3.96 9.39
N LYS A 85 -10.40 -4.75 8.46
CA LYS A 85 -11.54 -5.63 8.71
C LYS A 85 -11.15 -6.75 9.69
N LYS A 86 -12.07 -7.21 10.53
CA LYS A 86 -11.82 -8.30 11.48
C LYS A 86 -11.60 -9.63 10.76
N GLU A 87 -12.39 -9.87 9.73
CA GLU A 87 -12.29 -11.07 8.91
C GLU A 87 -11.06 -11.00 8.02
N LYS A 88 -10.26 -12.06 8.02
CA LYS A 88 -9.08 -12.18 7.18
C LYS A 88 -9.37 -13.00 5.93
N LEU A 89 -8.79 -12.59 4.82
CA LEU A 89 -8.75 -13.43 3.63
C LEU A 89 -7.72 -14.53 3.83
N MET A 90 -8.14 -15.78 3.67
CA MET A 90 -7.23 -16.93 3.75
C MET A 90 -6.64 -17.21 2.36
N LEU A 91 -5.33 -17.06 2.24
CA LEU A 91 -4.60 -17.44 1.03
C LEU A 91 -3.96 -18.82 1.24
N VAL A 92 -4.21 -19.72 0.31
CA VAL A 92 -3.67 -21.07 0.34
C VAL A 92 -2.49 -21.15 -0.64
N HIS A 93 -1.38 -21.68 -0.16
CA HIS A 93 -0.16 -21.85 -0.94
C HIS A 93 0.24 -23.32 -0.99
N PRO A 94 1.00 -23.75 -2.03
CA PRO A 94 1.62 -25.07 -2.05
C PRO A 94 2.55 -25.28 -0.84
N PRO A 95 2.79 -26.54 -0.42
CA PRO A 95 3.63 -26.85 0.75
C PRO A 95 5.03 -26.25 0.70
N ASN A 96 5.59 -26.10 -0.50
CA ASN A 96 6.96 -25.59 -0.69
C ASN A 96 7.00 -24.10 -1.00
N TYR A 97 5.91 -23.38 -0.77
CA TYR A 97 5.86 -21.94 -1.02
C TYR A 97 6.77 -21.18 -0.07
N SER A 98 7.57 -20.27 -0.62
CA SER A 98 8.37 -19.31 0.13
C SER A 98 8.12 -17.91 -0.39
N PHE A 99 7.75 -17.01 0.50
CA PHE A 99 7.58 -15.59 0.17
C PHE A 99 8.88 -14.97 -0.35
N PHE A 100 10.01 -15.31 0.24
CA PHE A 100 11.31 -14.77 -0.19
C PHE A 100 11.71 -15.26 -1.57
N GLU A 101 11.42 -16.52 -1.91
CA GLU A 101 11.62 -17.03 -3.27
C GLU A 101 10.71 -16.31 -4.29
N ALA A 102 9.47 -16.02 -3.91
CA ALA A 102 8.56 -15.24 -4.75
C ALA A 102 9.10 -13.82 -4.98
N CYS A 103 9.66 -13.18 -3.96
CA CYS A 103 10.31 -11.86 -4.12
C CYS A 103 11.49 -11.94 -5.09
N ARG A 104 12.34 -12.95 -4.99
CA ARG A 104 13.47 -13.12 -5.90
C ARG A 104 13.03 -13.37 -7.33
N SER A 105 12.12 -14.29 -7.53
CA SER A 105 11.72 -14.73 -8.88
C SER A 105 10.78 -13.76 -9.59
N LYS A 106 9.89 -13.08 -8.86
CA LYS A 106 8.86 -12.23 -9.46
C LYS A 106 9.18 -10.74 -9.39
N LEU A 107 9.93 -10.32 -8.40
CA LEU A 107 10.26 -8.91 -8.15
C LEU A 107 11.75 -8.59 -8.38
N ASP A 108 12.51 -9.56 -8.82
CA ASP A 108 13.96 -9.42 -9.07
C ASP A 108 14.76 -8.94 -7.84
N TRP A 109 14.22 -9.24 -6.65
CA TRP A 109 14.83 -8.83 -5.39
C TRP A 109 16.07 -9.68 -5.10
N ALA A 110 17.22 -9.05 -4.97
CA ALA A 110 18.50 -9.73 -4.73
C ALA A 110 18.79 -10.86 -5.74
N SER A 111 18.33 -10.73 -6.98
CA SER A 111 18.67 -11.67 -8.03
C SER A 111 20.15 -11.52 -8.37
N ARG A 112 20.83 -12.66 -8.59
CA ARG A 112 22.20 -12.64 -9.08
C ARG A 112 22.19 -12.19 -10.54
N THR A 113 22.97 -11.20 -10.87
CA THR A 113 23.26 -10.91 -12.27
C THR A 113 24.09 -12.04 -12.84
N ALA A 114 23.80 -12.46 -14.08
CA ALA A 114 24.46 -13.60 -14.74
C ALA A 114 25.95 -13.40 -15.06
N ALA A 115 26.60 -12.42 -14.42
CA ALA A 115 28.01 -12.07 -14.62
C ALA A 115 28.93 -12.54 -13.48
N ASP A 116 28.42 -13.31 -12.50
CA ASP A 116 29.20 -13.88 -11.40
C ASP A 116 29.37 -15.38 -11.52
#